data_f714f1f2f412bd11c48273667bfe54c9
#
_entry.id   f714f1f2f412bd11c48273667bfe54c9
#
_cell.length_a   1.000
_cell.length_b   1.000
_cell.length_c   1.000
_cell.angle_alpha   90.00
_cell.angle_beta   90.00
_cell.angle_gamma   90.00
#
_symmetry.space_group_name_H-M   'P 1'
#
loop_
_entity.id
_entity.type
_entity.pdbx_description
1 polymer ?
#
loop_
_entity_poly.entity_id
_entity_poly.type
_entity_poly.pdbx_seq_one_letter_code
_entity_poly.pdbx_strand_id
1 'polypeptide(L)'
;MNNQKIINRIIYISSIIGNKGIEHDERVKIGIEACEVYEKLKIECRTLIMSNIYIIYRQMGALYFEANEYSSSEKFFEKSLEIKTKYNNVDSMINECTTKQMLAREKIMIYLNSNNSRKLEEAKTLLNFIDSNYDISWNNNLKEKIDETKNIYNSAIRGDLKTIVTLEIPYHLILDEENEIGFNYKGTKCYIKAETIRSQESNFIIGDNIYTEKDKYGIVNRSIVTLTIEKYINGNELIKVNKTINEVYRPLNEAINAYNYFLKKYIISTGKYWLPEINENMIFRFETKVLAGNVEIKNIPLSISMSLSSSGNNRLRLKEDELKGINKELNSSENNIWELAVNYAKDYYLIKDYKNAIIMINIALENFTYYFSKKILKKYLEDSQIEKFFRGIVEYEDYFLKEYISKKNFEQAKKDDVIKDNPPTIYKIYAEIYKYEQLPITKNQLNKKLSKIKDQRNEIVHGQIISKDLQYVAEKAIEEFENIVKIENE
;
A
#
# COMPACT_ATOMS: atom_id res chain seq x y z
N MET A 1 24.21 19.87 51.08
CA MET A 1 23.21 18.87 51.55
C MET A 1 23.99 17.77 52.26
N ASN A 2 23.52 17.27 53.44
CA ASN A 2 24.23 16.20 54.15
C ASN A 2 24.19 14.90 53.35
N ASN A 3 25.33 14.18 53.21
CA ASN A 3 25.43 12.96 52.44
C ASN A 3 24.34 11.95 52.81
N GLN A 4 23.94 11.84 54.09
CA GLN A 4 22.86 10.95 54.51
C GLN A 4 21.49 11.31 53.92
N LYS A 5 21.17 12.61 53.73
CA LYS A 5 19.94 13.02 53.09
C LYS A 5 19.94 12.71 51.60
N ILE A 6 21.10 12.79 50.95
CA ILE A 6 21.27 12.41 49.54
C ILE A 6 21.07 10.89 49.38
N ILE A 7 21.71 10.07 50.19
CA ILE A 7 21.57 8.65 50.19
C ILE A 7 20.10 8.21 50.33
N ASN A 8 19.40 8.75 51.34
CA ASN A 8 17.99 8.45 51.56
C ASN A 8 17.10 8.90 50.38
N ARG A 9 17.41 10.02 49.72
CA ARG A 9 16.67 10.50 48.53
C ARG A 9 16.84 9.53 47.35
N ILE A 10 18.07 9.08 47.08
CA ILE A 10 18.36 8.13 46.01
C ILE A 10 17.66 6.77 46.26
N ILE A 11 17.70 6.25 47.50
CA ILE A 11 16.99 5.03 47.89
C ILE A 11 15.48 5.19 47.63
N TYR A 12 14.89 6.30 48.03
CA TYR A 12 13.48 6.59 47.77
C TYR A 12 13.17 6.65 46.27
N ILE A 13 13.95 7.38 45.49
CA ILE A 13 13.75 7.48 44.01
C ILE A 13 13.86 6.08 43.36
N SER A 14 14.81 5.27 43.75
CA SER A 14 14.96 3.92 43.19
C SER A 14 13.74 3.02 43.43
N SER A 15 12.98 3.28 44.50
CA SER A 15 11.77 2.50 44.82
C SER A 15 10.53 2.97 44.00
N ILE A 16 10.53 4.20 43.52
CA ILE A 16 9.34 4.80 42.86
C ILE A 16 9.51 4.99 41.36
N ILE A 17 10.74 5.08 40.83
CA ILE A 17 10.99 5.43 39.42
C ILE A 17 10.37 4.43 38.42
N GLY A 18 10.17 3.19 38.82
CA GLY A 18 9.49 2.15 38.03
C GLY A 18 7.96 2.17 38.14
N ASN A 19 7.39 3.05 38.99
CA ASN A 19 5.95 3.10 39.20
C ASN A 19 5.22 3.77 38.04
N LYS A 20 4.44 2.99 37.28
CA LYS A 20 3.65 3.47 36.15
C LYS A 20 2.51 4.43 36.53
N GLY A 21 2.16 4.53 37.83
CA GLY A 21 1.19 5.51 38.32
C GLY A 21 1.73 6.94 38.41
N ILE A 22 3.05 7.15 38.20
CA ILE A 22 3.68 8.48 38.11
C ILE A 22 3.82 8.83 36.62
N GLU A 23 3.51 10.07 36.26
CA GLU A 23 3.64 10.54 34.88
C GLU A 23 5.08 10.37 34.36
N HIS A 24 5.20 10.10 33.07
CA HIS A 24 6.48 9.83 32.41
C HIS A 24 7.50 10.94 32.64
N ASP A 25 7.13 12.20 32.40
CA ASP A 25 8.02 13.35 32.53
C ASP A 25 8.47 13.59 33.97
N GLU A 26 7.60 13.30 34.93
CA GLU A 26 7.95 13.39 36.37
C GLU A 26 8.96 12.29 36.71
N ARG A 27 8.79 11.05 36.24
CA ARG A 27 9.78 9.97 36.44
C ARG A 27 11.14 10.30 35.83
N VAL A 28 11.16 10.89 34.64
CA VAL A 28 12.40 11.35 34.00
C VAL A 28 13.07 12.42 34.85
N LYS A 29 12.32 13.43 35.33
CA LYS A 29 12.83 14.53 36.14
C LYS A 29 13.45 14.05 37.45
N ILE A 30 12.78 13.20 38.22
CA ILE A 30 13.31 12.67 39.48
C ILE A 30 14.50 11.75 39.25
N GLY A 31 14.52 10.99 38.14
CA GLY A 31 15.64 10.15 37.74
C GLY A 31 16.89 10.96 37.40
N ILE A 32 16.76 12.05 36.66
CA ILE A 32 17.85 13.00 36.38
C ILE A 32 18.40 13.59 37.67
N GLU A 33 17.49 14.08 38.56
CA GLU A 33 17.89 14.59 39.87
C GLU A 33 18.76 13.58 40.64
N ALA A 34 18.31 12.31 40.70
CA ALA A 34 19.05 11.27 41.40
C ALA A 34 20.43 11.02 40.79
N CYS A 35 20.55 10.99 39.45
CA CYS A 35 21.82 10.81 38.77
C CYS A 35 22.78 11.97 39.03
N GLU A 36 22.33 13.22 38.96
CA GLU A 36 23.15 14.40 39.23
C GLU A 36 23.64 14.46 40.68
N VAL A 37 22.78 14.11 41.62
CA VAL A 37 23.13 14.09 43.04
C VAL A 37 24.09 12.97 43.36
N TYR A 38 23.97 11.77 42.71
CA TYR A 38 24.91 10.70 42.83
C TYR A 38 26.32 11.08 42.35
N GLU A 39 26.42 11.78 41.23
CA GLU A 39 27.72 12.23 40.69
C GLU A 39 28.47 13.18 41.66
N LYS A 40 27.72 13.89 42.50
CA LYS A 40 28.28 14.80 43.53
C LYS A 40 28.67 14.11 44.83
N LEU A 41 28.29 12.83 45.04
CA LEU A 41 28.64 12.08 46.27
C LEU A 41 30.12 11.72 46.28
N LYS A 42 30.71 11.68 47.52
CA LYS A 42 32.04 11.11 47.72
C LYS A 42 32.05 9.65 47.39
N ILE A 43 33.18 9.13 46.87
CA ILE A 43 33.36 7.73 46.43
C ILE A 43 32.94 6.72 47.49
N GLU A 44 33.32 6.99 48.75
CA GLU A 44 32.98 6.12 49.89
C GLU A 44 31.46 6.00 50.12
N CYS A 45 30.71 7.08 49.88
CA CYS A 45 29.26 7.06 50.00
C CYS A 45 28.56 6.42 48.80
N ARG A 46 29.21 6.43 47.64
CA ARG A 46 28.64 5.83 46.42
C ARG A 46 28.51 4.31 46.54
N THR A 47 29.44 3.67 47.23
CA THR A 47 29.42 2.19 47.44
C THR A 47 28.16 1.71 48.19
N LEU A 48 27.61 2.56 49.08
CA LEU A 48 26.44 2.22 49.91
C LEU A 48 25.12 2.16 49.11
N ILE A 49 25.06 2.78 47.94
CA ILE A 49 23.83 2.94 47.15
C ILE A 49 23.95 2.45 45.68
N MET A 50 24.94 1.60 45.42
CA MET A 50 25.22 1.15 44.07
C MET A 50 24.06 0.38 43.43
N SER A 51 23.40 -0.49 44.18
CA SER A 51 22.24 -1.22 43.69
C SER A 51 21.09 -0.27 43.35
N ASN A 52 20.90 0.79 44.13
CA ASN A 52 19.85 1.77 43.90
C ASN A 52 20.12 2.59 42.62
N ILE A 53 21.35 3.08 42.46
CA ILE A 53 21.70 3.88 41.26
C ILE A 53 21.75 3.02 39.99
N TYR A 54 22.16 1.76 40.09
CA TYR A 54 22.02 0.80 39.01
C TYR A 54 20.58 0.66 38.53
N ILE A 55 19.61 0.51 39.43
CA ILE A 55 18.19 0.46 39.15
C ILE A 55 17.73 1.75 38.48
N ILE A 56 18.15 2.91 39.03
CA ILE A 56 17.78 4.20 38.45
C ILE A 56 18.30 4.36 37.04
N TYR A 57 19.57 4.09 36.75
CA TYR A 57 20.12 4.16 35.40
C TYR A 57 19.39 3.21 34.43
N ARG A 58 19.09 1.98 34.87
CA ARG A 58 18.33 1.02 34.06
C ARG A 58 16.91 1.53 33.74
N GLN A 59 16.21 2.07 34.73
CA GLN A 59 14.87 2.62 34.53
C GLN A 59 14.89 3.89 33.66
N MET A 60 15.88 4.76 33.82
CA MET A 60 16.07 5.91 32.94
C MET A 60 16.32 5.48 31.50
N GLY A 61 17.14 4.46 31.28
CA GLY A 61 17.29 3.86 29.95
C GLY A 61 15.95 3.42 29.36
N ALA A 62 15.12 2.72 30.14
CA ALA A 62 13.81 2.28 29.69
C ALA A 62 12.86 3.45 29.38
N LEU A 63 12.84 4.50 30.21
CA LEU A 63 12.01 5.69 30.00
C LEU A 63 12.39 6.42 28.70
N TYR A 64 13.68 6.65 28.46
CA TYR A 64 14.14 7.28 27.21
C TYR A 64 13.90 6.36 25.98
N PHE A 65 13.94 5.03 26.15
CA PHE A 65 13.57 4.12 25.09
C PHE A 65 12.08 4.26 24.71
N GLU A 66 11.18 4.29 25.71
CA GLU A 66 9.74 4.51 25.52
C GLU A 66 9.45 5.83 24.81
N ALA A 67 10.27 6.88 25.06
CA ALA A 67 10.20 8.18 24.39
C ALA A 67 10.85 8.21 22.99
N ASN A 68 11.41 7.10 22.50
CA ASN A 68 12.19 7.01 21.25
C ASN A 68 13.47 7.86 21.22
N GLU A 69 13.96 8.27 22.40
CA GLU A 69 15.22 8.99 22.57
C GLU A 69 16.40 8.03 22.70
N TYR A 70 16.67 7.27 21.67
CA TYR A 70 17.57 6.13 21.66
C TYR A 70 19.01 6.45 22.10
N SER A 71 19.57 7.59 21.72
CA SER A 71 20.95 7.96 22.13
C SER A 71 21.06 8.29 23.62
N SER A 72 20.01 8.80 24.24
CA SER A 72 19.95 9.05 25.70
C SER A 72 19.76 7.75 26.45
N SER A 73 18.87 6.89 25.98
CA SER A 73 18.60 5.56 26.49
C SER A 73 19.89 4.70 26.52
N GLU A 74 20.63 4.64 25.41
CA GLU A 74 21.91 3.91 25.32
C GLU A 74 22.89 4.32 26.43
N LYS A 75 23.08 5.62 26.65
CA LYS A 75 23.98 6.14 27.69
C LYS A 75 23.61 5.66 29.08
N PHE A 76 22.31 5.63 29.38
CA PHE A 76 21.84 5.19 30.70
C PHE A 76 22.00 3.68 30.89
N PHE A 77 21.72 2.87 29.89
CA PHE A 77 21.97 1.43 29.98
C PHE A 77 23.46 1.11 30.09
N GLU A 78 24.33 1.78 29.32
CA GLU A 78 25.79 1.62 29.42
C GLU A 78 26.30 1.98 30.83
N LYS A 79 25.88 3.10 31.39
CA LYS A 79 26.21 3.47 32.79
C LYS A 79 25.73 2.42 33.80
N SER A 80 24.55 1.87 33.60
CA SER A 80 24.05 0.78 34.45
C SER A 80 24.99 -0.43 34.40
N LEU A 81 25.37 -0.88 33.22
CA LEU A 81 26.30 -2.02 33.05
C LEU A 81 27.72 -1.72 33.54
N GLU A 82 28.20 -0.48 33.41
CA GLU A 82 29.49 -0.04 33.97
C GLU A 82 29.52 -0.22 35.50
N ILE A 83 28.45 0.17 36.20
CA ILE A 83 28.31 -0.04 37.66
C ILE A 83 28.34 -1.52 37.96
N LYS A 84 27.64 -2.36 37.18
CA LYS A 84 27.61 -3.82 37.36
C LYS A 84 29.02 -4.44 37.22
N THR A 85 29.75 -4.04 36.18
CA THR A 85 31.11 -4.52 35.91
C THR A 85 32.08 -4.14 37.01
N LYS A 86 31.95 -2.93 37.56
CA LYS A 86 32.81 -2.43 38.63
C LYS A 86 32.54 -3.08 39.99
N TYR A 87 31.31 -3.56 40.20
CA TYR A 87 30.82 -4.05 41.47
C TYR A 87 30.02 -5.33 41.29
N ASN A 88 30.71 -6.48 41.23
CA ASN A 88 30.13 -7.80 40.88
C ASN A 88 28.92 -8.25 41.71
N ASN A 89 28.70 -7.71 42.89
CA ASN A 89 27.62 -8.11 43.79
C ASN A 89 26.36 -7.25 43.73
N VAL A 90 26.26 -6.35 42.74
CA VAL A 90 25.18 -5.36 42.70
C VAL A 90 23.87 -5.93 42.18
N ASP A 91 23.92 -7.00 41.38
CA ASP A 91 22.70 -7.52 40.73
C ASP A 91 22.83 -8.99 40.31
N SER A 92 21.69 -9.64 40.07
CA SER A 92 21.60 -11.01 39.56
C SER A 92 21.94 -11.09 38.05
N MET A 93 22.34 -12.27 37.59
CA MET A 93 22.58 -12.53 36.16
C MET A 93 21.34 -12.29 35.31
N ILE A 94 20.14 -12.56 35.85
CA ILE A 94 18.86 -12.29 35.16
C ILE A 94 18.72 -10.81 34.83
N ASN A 95 19.01 -9.94 35.80
CA ASN A 95 18.91 -8.49 35.59
C ASN A 95 19.97 -7.98 34.61
N GLU A 96 21.18 -8.57 34.65
CA GLU A 96 22.22 -8.26 33.67
C GLU A 96 21.80 -8.66 32.25
N CYS A 97 21.26 -9.87 32.08
CA CYS A 97 20.71 -10.32 30.80
C CYS A 97 19.54 -9.41 30.32
N THR A 98 18.67 -8.98 31.24
CA THR A 98 17.58 -8.06 30.95
C THR A 98 18.14 -6.72 30.46
N THR A 99 19.10 -6.13 31.14
CA THR A 99 19.70 -4.85 30.76
C THR A 99 20.43 -4.95 29.42
N LYS A 100 21.16 -6.04 29.19
CA LYS A 100 21.84 -6.28 27.90
C LYS A 100 20.85 -6.53 26.75
N GLN A 101 19.72 -7.18 27.02
CA GLN A 101 18.66 -7.35 26.03
C GLN A 101 18.06 -5.99 25.61
N MET A 102 17.76 -5.13 26.61
CA MET A 102 17.25 -3.78 26.32
C MET A 102 18.29 -2.95 25.55
N LEU A 103 19.57 -2.99 25.95
CA LEU A 103 20.64 -2.30 25.24
C LEU A 103 20.88 -2.85 23.83
N ALA A 104 20.77 -4.18 23.63
CA ALA A 104 20.87 -4.76 22.30
C ALA A 104 19.75 -4.27 21.38
N ARG A 105 18.49 -4.25 21.87
CA ARG A 105 17.34 -3.71 21.17
C ARG A 105 17.55 -2.23 20.79
N GLU A 106 18.06 -1.44 21.73
CA GLU A 106 18.44 -0.04 21.57
C GLU A 106 19.42 0.17 20.41
N LYS A 107 20.53 -0.57 20.43
CA LYS A 107 21.56 -0.48 19.40
C LYS A 107 21.04 -0.88 18.02
N ILE A 108 20.13 -1.85 17.95
CA ILE A 108 19.44 -2.19 16.70
C ILE A 108 18.56 -1.02 16.22
N MET A 109 17.83 -0.37 17.12
CA MET A 109 17.01 0.78 16.78
C MET A 109 17.85 1.99 16.32
N ILE A 110 19.01 2.23 16.95
CA ILE A 110 19.96 3.25 16.49
C ILE A 110 20.48 2.89 15.08
N TYR A 111 20.83 1.63 14.81
CA TYR A 111 21.21 1.18 13.49
C TYR A 111 20.11 1.44 12.46
N LEU A 112 18.89 1.04 12.74
CA LEU A 112 17.75 1.23 11.85
C LEU A 112 17.44 2.72 11.57
N ASN A 113 17.79 3.61 12.49
CA ASN A 113 17.60 5.05 12.34
C ASN A 113 18.81 5.80 11.75
N SER A 114 20.03 5.27 11.86
CA SER A 114 21.27 5.97 11.46
C SER A 114 22.13 5.22 10.47
N ASN A 115 21.81 3.96 10.18
CA ASN A 115 22.61 3.02 9.38
C ASN A 115 24.07 2.85 9.91
N ASN A 116 24.28 3.02 11.21
CA ASN A 116 25.58 2.85 11.84
C ASN A 116 25.84 1.36 12.09
N SER A 117 26.51 0.68 11.17
CA SER A 117 26.79 -0.77 11.23
C SER A 117 27.52 -1.21 12.50
N ARG A 118 28.31 -0.34 13.11
CA ARG A 118 28.98 -0.60 14.39
C ARG A 118 27.95 -0.92 15.49
N LYS A 119 26.81 -0.24 15.50
CA LYS A 119 25.75 -0.49 16.49
C LYS A 119 25.14 -1.88 16.36
N LEU A 120 25.05 -2.39 15.14
CA LEU A 120 24.56 -3.75 14.88
C LEU A 120 25.56 -4.82 15.38
N GLU A 121 26.85 -4.59 15.21
CA GLU A 121 27.89 -5.49 15.76
C GLU A 121 27.93 -5.45 17.30
N GLU A 122 27.77 -4.28 17.89
CA GLU A 122 27.64 -4.13 19.35
C GLU A 122 26.41 -4.88 19.87
N ALA A 123 25.26 -4.79 19.19
CA ALA A 123 24.06 -5.55 19.52
C ALA A 123 24.28 -7.06 19.44
N LYS A 124 24.98 -7.55 18.41
CA LYS A 124 25.34 -8.96 18.26
C LYS A 124 26.17 -9.46 19.46
N THR A 125 27.13 -8.67 19.89
CA THR A 125 27.99 -9.02 21.05
C THR A 125 27.14 -9.18 22.31
N LEU A 126 26.18 -8.30 22.53
CA LEU A 126 25.26 -8.37 23.67
C LEU A 126 24.34 -9.59 23.59
N LEU A 127 23.80 -9.89 22.41
CA LEU A 127 22.96 -11.08 22.20
C LEU A 127 23.73 -12.38 22.41
N ASN A 128 24.98 -12.45 21.94
CA ASN A 128 25.86 -13.62 22.17
C ASN A 128 26.15 -13.82 23.67
N PHE A 129 26.36 -12.73 24.41
CA PHE A 129 26.52 -12.82 25.87
C PHE A 129 25.27 -13.41 26.53
N ILE A 130 24.08 -12.94 26.12
CA ILE A 130 22.82 -13.44 26.65
C ILE A 130 22.68 -14.93 26.36
N ASP A 131 22.96 -15.37 25.13
CA ASP A 131 22.86 -16.77 24.73
C ASP A 131 23.77 -17.70 25.55
N SER A 132 24.94 -17.19 25.97
CA SER A 132 25.89 -17.95 26.76
C SER A 132 25.58 -17.99 28.26
N ASN A 133 24.75 -17.07 28.75
CA ASN A 133 24.55 -16.87 30.19
C ASN A 133 23.09 -16.95 30.63
N TYR A 134 22.12 -16.96 29.73
CA TYR A 134 20.70 -17.01 30.04
C TYR A 134 20.22 -18.45 30.18
N ASP A 135 19.61 -18.78 31.35
CA ASP A 135 18.94 -20.05 31.56
C ASP A 135 17.43 -19.92 31.31
N ILE A 136 16.91 -20.77 30.42
CA ILE A 136 15.49 -20.79 30.03
C ILE A 136 14.55 -20.98 31.23
N SER A 137 15.00 -21.62 32.28
CA SER A 137 14.20 -21.84 33.49
C SER A 137 13.94 -20.57 34.31
N TRP A 138 14.64 -19.47 34.04
CA TRP A 138 14.60 -18.30 34.91
C TRP A 138 13.34 -17.45 34.76
N ASN A 139 12.93 -17.14 33.52
CA ASN A 139 11.79 -16.24 33.31
C ASN A 139 11.28 -16.30 31.85
N ASN A 140 10.06 -16.80 31.63
CA ASN A 140 9.46 -16.92 30.32
C ASN A 140 9.26 -15.55 29.61
N ASN A 141 8.91 -14.51 30.35
CA ASN A 141 8.70 -13.15 29.79
C ASN A 141 10.04 -12.58 29.24
N LEU A 142 11.15 -12.80 29.95
CA LEU A 142 12.46 -12.38 29.48
C LEU A 142 12.86 -13.15 28.21
N LYS A 143 12.54 -14.45 28.13
CA LYS A 143 12.76 -15.27 26.95
C LYS A 143 12.05 -14.71 25.74
N GLU A 144 10.77 -14.39 25.86
CA GLU A 144 9.99 -13.79 24.78
C GLU A 144 10.63 -12.48 24.27
N LYS A 145 11.06 -11.60 25.19
CA LYS A 145 11.75 -10.34 24.84
C LYS A 145 13.11 -10.57 24.17
N ILE A 146 13.85 -11.59 24.57
CA ILE A 146 15.11 -11.97 23.93
C ILE A 146 14.84 -12.46 22.51
N ASP A 147 13.86 -13.34 22.34
CA ASP A 147 13.47 -13.89 21.03
C ASP A 147 12.95 -12.78 20.09
N GLU A 148 12.14 -11.85 20.60
CA GLU A 148 11.74 -10.65 19.86
C GLU A 148 12.96 -9.83 19.41
N THR A 149 13.91 -9.58 20.32
CA THR A 149 15.10 -8.78 19.99
C THR A 149 15.97 -9.45 18.95
N LYS A 150 16.11 -10.78 19.00
CA LYS A 150 16.79 -11.57 17.97
C LYS A 150 16.07 -11.51 16.62
N ASN A 151 14.74 -11.56 16.63
CA ASN A 151 13.94 -11.44 15.41
C ASN A 151 14.15 -10.08 14.76
N ILE A 152 14.14 -8.98 15.55
CA ILE A 152 14.43 -7.63 15.04
C ILE A 152 15.86 -7.56 14.49
N TYR A 153 16.83 -8.11 15.18
CA TYR A 153 18.22 -8.17 14.74
C TYR A 153 18.37 -8.90 13.41
N ASN A 154 17.77 -10.09 13.29
CA ASN A 154 17.82 -10.87 12.06
C ASN A 154 17.13 -10.17 10.89
N SER A 155 16.00 -9.52 11.12
CA SER A 155 15.30 -8.73 10.11
C SER A 155 16.10 -7.49 9.69
N ALA A 156 16.80 -6.84 10.63
CA ALA A 156 17.68 -5.73 10.34
C ALA A 156 18.87 -6.12 9.44
N ILE A 157 19.46 -7.32 9.67
CA ILE A 157 20.55 -7.85 8.82
C ILE A 157 20.04 -8.22 7.44
N ARG A 158 18.90 -8.89 7.34
CA ARG A 158 18.34 -9.36 6.06
C ARG A 158 17.74 -8.22 5.25
N GLY A 159 17.39 -7.09 5.89
CA GLY A 159 16.65 -6.01 5.27
C GLY A 159 15.19 -6.37 4.98
N ASP A 160 14.63 -7.40 5.63
CA ASP A 160 13.25 -7.85 5.45
C ASP A 160 12.28 -7.16 6.42
N LEU A 161 12.15 -5.84 6.26
CA LEU A 161 11.17 -5.05 7.00
C LEU A 161 9.85 -5.00 6.23
N LYS A 162 8.75 -5.24 6.94
CA LYS A 162 7.40 -5.15 6.38
C LYS A 162 6.78 -3.79 6.70
N THR A 163 6.09 -3.22 5.73
CA THR A 163 5.30 -2.00 5.95
C THR A 163 3.82 -2.37 5.94
N ILE A 164 3.12 -1.96 6.99
CA ILE A 164 1.65 -2.02 7.05
C ILE A 164 1.15 -0.59 6.94
N VAL A 165 0.31 -0.34 5.93
CA VAL A 165 -0.35 0.94 5.76
C VAL A 165 -1.84 0.75 5.98
N THR A 166 -2.41 1.49 6.91
CA THR A 166 -3.84 1.53 7.15
C THR A 166 -4.40 2.82 6.56
N LEU A 167 -5.37 2.68 5.66
CA LEU A 167 -6.01 3.77 4.95
C LEU A 167 -7.49 3.83 5.32
N GLU A 168 -7.98 4.98 5.70
CA GLU A 168 -9.43 5.22 5.80
C GLU A 168 -9.91 5.86 4.49
N ILE A 169 -10.63 5.08 3.67
CA ILE A 169 -11.08 5.47 2.35
C ILE A 169 -12.55 5.93 2.38
N PRO A 170 -12.94 6.85 1.47
CA PRO A 170 -14.24 7.53 1.52
C PRO A 170 -15.40 6.71 0.93
N TYR A 171 -15.29 5.40 0.83
CA TYR A 171 -16.34 4.54 0.32
C TYR A 171 -16.26 3.13 0.89
N HIS A 172 -17.33 2.38 0.69
CA HIS A 172 -17.43 1.02 1.17
C HIS A 172 -16.76 0.03 0.21
N LEU A 173 -15.65 -0.56 0.62
CA LEU A 173 -15.01 -1.68 -0.06
C LEU A 173 -15.41 -2.98 0.64
N ILE A 174 -16.16 -3.83 -0.06
CA ILE A 174 -16.65 -5.09 0.49
C ILE A 174 -15.57 -6.16 0.29
N LEU A 175 -14.90 -6.54 1.36
CA LEU A 175 -14.04 -7.71 1.44
C LEU A 175 -14.50 -8.60 2.60
N ASP A 176 -13.99 -9.81 2.66
CA ASP A 176 -14.16 -10.66 3.82
C ASP A 176 -13.30 -10.11 4.97
N GLU A 177 -13.93 -9.77 6.10
CA GLU A 177 -13.23 -9.19 7.24
C GLU A 177 -12.26 -10.17 7.92
N GLU A 178 -12.47 -11.48 7.75
CA GLU A 178 -11.64 -12.52 8.36
C GLU A 178 -10.43 -12.91 7.49
N ASN A 179 -10.50 -12.70 6.17
CA ASN A 179 -9.50 -13.16 5.21
C ASN A 179 -8.76 -12.02 4.52
N GLU A 180 -7.45 -12.13 4.50
CA GLU A 180 -6.61 -11.26 3.69
C GLU A 180 -6.54 -11.78 2.24
N ILE A 181 -6.64 -10.87 1.27
CA ILE A 181 -6.42 -11.19 -0.14
C ILE A 181 -4.98 -10.85 -0.51
N GLY A 182 -4.20 -11.89 -0.84
CA GLY A 182 -2.82 -11.75 -1.31
C GLY A 182 -2.73 -11.42 -2.79
N PHE A 183 -1.85 -10.50 -3.19
CA PHE A 183 -1.57 -10.18 -4.59
C PHE A 183 -0.13 -9.70 -4.78
N ASN A 184 0.32 -9.66 -6.04
CA ASN A 184 1.65 -9.17 -6.39
C ASN A 184 1.52 -7.82 -7.11
N TYR A 185 2.20 -6.79 -6.58
CA TYR A 185 2.27 -5.48 -7.21
C TYR A 185 3.73 -5.13 -7.53
N LYS A 186 4.07 -5.05 -8.80
CA LYS A 186 5.44 -4.74 -9.30
C LYS A 186 6.53 -5.61 -8.65
N GLY A 187 6.28 -6.91 -8.49
CA GLY A 187 7.22 -7.85 -7.87
C GLY A 187 7.19 -7.87 -6.33
N THR A 188 6.39 -7.03 -5.69
CA THR A 188 6.23 -6.97 -4.24
C THR A 188 4.95 -7.70 -3.83
N LYS A 189 5.04 -8.60 -2.85
CA LYS A 189 3.86 -9.24 -2.27
C LYS A 189 3.09 -8.25 -1.43
N CYS A 190 1.80 -8.18 -1.67
CA CYS A 190 0.87 -7.34 -0.92
C CYS A 190 -0.29 -8.18 -0.41
N TYR A 191 -0.84 -7.78 0.73
CA TYR A 191 -2.04 -8.39 1.31
C TYR A 191 -2.99 -7.27 1.69
N ILE A 192 -4.27 -7.44 1.39
CA ILE A 192 -5.30 -6.45 1.65
C ILE A 192 -6.45 -7.05 2.43
N LYS A 193 -6.93 -6.33 3.43
CA LYS A 193 -8.22 -6.55 4.08
C LYS A 193 -8.94 -5.22 4.27
N ALA A 194 -10.25 -5.25 4.43
CA ALA A 194 -11.04 -4.07 4.67
C ALA A 194 -12.10 -4.34 5.74
N GLU A 195 -12.21 -3.40 6.65
CA GLU A 195 -13.27 -3.34 7.66
C GLU A 195 -14.22 -2.21 7.30
N THR A 196 -15.53 -2.46 7.39
CA THR A 196 -16.53 -1.44 7.10
C THR A 196 -16.85 -0.64 8.34
N ILE A 197 -16.61 0.67 8.30
CA ILE A 197 -17.14 1.60 9.29
C ILE A 197 -18.56 1.95 8.85
N ARG A 198 -19.55 1.51 9.61
CA ARG A 198 -20.91 2.00 9.49
C ARG A 198 -21.02 3.30 10.27
N SER A 199 -20.96 4.44 9.62
CA SER A 199 -21.34 5.68 10.25
C SER A 199 -22.87 5.79 10.26
N GLN A 200 -23.45 5.84 11.45
CA GLN A 200 -24.71 6.56 11.62
C GLN A 200 -24.42 7.99 11.17
N GLU A 201 -25.21 8.53 10.24
CA GLU A 201 -25.11 9.86 9.65
C GLU A 201 -24.12 10.80 10.36
N SER A 202 -22.89 10.84 9.93
CA SER A 202 -21.92 11.78 10.46
C SER A 202 -22.14 13.12 9.77
N ASN A 203 -23.02 13.93 10.34
CA ASN A 203 -23.09 15.33 10.01
C ASN A 203 -21.92 16.02 10.73
N PHE A 204 -21.04 16.66 10.00
CA PHE A 204 -20.04 17.54 10.61
C PHE A 204 -20.37 18.99 10.27
N ILE A 205 -20.13 19.85 11.25
CA ILE A 205 -20.43 21.28 11.16
C ILE A 205 -19.11 22.00 10.94
N ILE A 206 -19.04 22.78 9.84
CA ILE A 206 -17.94 23.72 9.60
C ILE A 206 -18.55 25.11 9.53
N GLY A 207 -18.31 25.93 10.56
CA GLY A 207 -18.98 27.22 10.71
C GLY A 207 -20.50 27.03 10.89
N ASP A 208 -21.29 27.69 10.06
CA ASP A 208 -22.75 27.61 10.08
C ASP A 208 -23.32 26.53 9.13
N ASN A 209 -22.47 25.77 8.48
CA ASN A 209 -22.87 24.79 7.49
C ASN A 209 -22.78 23.36 8.01
N ILE A 210 -23.84 22.59 7.79
CA ILE A 210 -23.91 21.16 8.09
C ILE A 210 -23.52 20.41 6.83
N TYR A 211 -22.44 19.61 6.92
CA TYR A 211 -22.01 18.74 5.84
C TYR A 211 -22.36 17.30 6.19
N THR A 212 -22.98 16.60 5.26
CA THR A 212 -23.21 15.16 5.34
C THR A 212 -22.24 14.47 4.42
N GLU A 213 -21.49 13.51 4.96
CA GLU A 213 -20.63 12.67 4.12
C GLU A 213 -21.47 11.69 3.33
N LYS A 214 -21.68 12.01 2.07
CA LYS A 214 -22.33 11.11 1.10
C LYS A 214 -21.39 10.91 -0.09
N ASP A 215 -21.44 9.73 -0.67
CA ASP A 215 -20.78 9.49 -1.95
C ASP A 215 -21.55 10.13 -3.11
N LYS A 216 -21.02 9.97 -4.35
CA LYS A 216 -21.70 10.46 -5.54
C LYS A 216 -23.09 9.83 -5.79
N TYR A 217 -23.45 8.78 -5.04
CA TYR A 217 -24.76 8.11 -5.05
C TYR A 217 -25.60 8.39 -3.81
N GLY A 218 -25.09 9.19 -2.88
CA GLY A 218 -25.81 9.59 -1.66
C GLY A 218 -25.70 8.58 -0.51
N ILE A 219 -24.73 7.68 -0.54
CA ILE A 219 -24.54 6.63 0.48
C ILE A 219 -23.41 7.03 1.42
N VAL A 220 -23.60 6.79 2.72
CA VAL A 220 -22.65 7.13 3.79
C VAL A 220 -22.03 5.86 4.37
N ASN A 221 -20.94 5.40 3.81
CA ASN A 221 -20.15 4.31 4.36
C ASN A 221 -18.68 4.52 4.04
N ARG A 222 -17.81 4.12 4.96
CA ARG A 222 -16.36 4.16 4.80
C ARG A 222 -15.77 2.77 5.03
N SER A 223 -14.56 2.56 4.59
CA SER A 223 -13.80 1.37 4.94
C SER A 223 -12.43 1.75 5.47
N ILE A 224 -12.00 1.03 6.50
CA ILE A 224 -10.60 0.98 6.90
C ILE A 224 -9.96 -0.14 6.10
N VAL A 225 -9.04 0.22 5.23
CA VAL A 225 -8.27 -0.72 4.43
C VAL A 225 -6.90 -0.89 5.05
N THR A 226 -6.57 -2.11 5.43
CA THR A 226 -5.22 -2.48 5.86
C THR A 226 -4.50 -3.12 4.68
N LEU A 227 -3.43 -2.48 4.24
CA LEU A 227 -2.57 -2.95 3.16
C LEU A 227 -1.20 -3.31 3.74
N THR A 228 -0.85 -4.59 3.72
CA THR A 228 0.48 -5.07 4.10
C THR A 228 1.34 -5.17 2.84
N ILE A 229 2.45 -4.47 2.83
CA ILE A 229 3.43 -4.48 1.73
C ILE A 229 4.69 -5.16 2.24
N GLU A 230 5.01 -6.33 1.70
CA GLU A 230 6.26 -7.03 1.99
C GLU A 230 7.40 -6.40 1.19
N LYS A 231 7.83 -5.23 1.63
CA LYS A 231 8.95 -4.53 1.00
C LYS A 231 10.19 -4.68 1.84
N TYR A 232 11.27 -5.05 1.18
CA TYR A 232 12.60 -5.02 1.78
C TYR A 232 13.06 -3.57 1.87
N ILE A 233 12.93 -2.97 3.06
CA ILE A 233 13.41 -1.63 3.34
C ILE A 233 14.75 -1.78 4.06
N ASN A 234 15.83 -1.29 3.44
CA ASN A 234 17.12 -1.21 4.11
C ASN A 234 17.15 -0.04 5.10
N GLY A 235 18.10 -0.05 6.03
CA GLY A 235 18.22 1.00 7.03
C GLY A 235 18.33 2.42 6.45
N ASN A 236 18.95 2.59 5.28
CA ASN A 236 19.03 3.90 4.58
C ASN A 236 17.65 4.40 4.12
N GLU A 237 16.77 3.51 3.67
CA GLU A 237 15.40 3.89 3.28
C GLU A 237 14.55 4.23 4.50
N LEU A 238 14.73 3.53 5.61
CA LEU A 238 14.05 3.84 6.87
C LEU A 238 14.47 5.22 7.42
N ILE A 239 15.74 5.58 7.29
CA ILE A 239 16.27 6.90 7.69
C ILE A 239 15.66 8.01 6.83
N LYS A 240 15.51 7.77 5.53
CA LYS A 240 14.89 8.75 4.63
C LYS A 240 13.43 9.02 5.00
N VAL A 241 12.69 7.99 5.39
CA VAL A 241 11.30 8.12 5.91
C VAL A 241 11.23 9.01 7.17
N ASN A 242 12.35 9.19 7.88
CA ASN A 242 12.43 10.00 9.10
C ASN A 242 12.77 11.48 8.89
N LYS A 243 13.28 11.88 7.73
CA LYS A 243 13.95 13.19 7.59
C LYS A 243 13.12 14.30 6.96
N THR A 244 12.09 14.01 6.17
CA THR A 244 11.27 15.05 5.53
C THR A 244 9.80 14.70 5.45
N ILE A 245 8.92 15.70 5.49
CA ILE A 245 7.47 15.54 5.30
C ILE A 245 7.17 14.85 3.96
N ASN A 246 7.92 15.15 2.90
CA ASN A 246 7.76 14.53 1.59
C ASN A 246 8.16 13.04 1.57
N GLU A 247 9.03 12.60 2.46
CA GLU A 247 9.44 11.19 2.57
C GLU A 247 8.47 10.37 3.44
N VAL A 248 7.74 11.00 4.36
CA VAL A 248 6.63 10.36 5.08
C VAL A 248 5.50 9.96 4.12
N TYR A 249 5.28 10.72 3.05
CA TYR A 249 4.27 10.42 2.03
C TYR A 249 4.66 9.28 1.08
N ARG A 250 5.92 8.86 1.00
CA ARG A 250 6.35 7.81 0.07
C ARG A 250 5.71 6.44 0.32
N PRO A 251 5.63 5.93 1.56
CA PRO A 251 4.87 4.71 1.85
C PRO A 251 3.38 4.86 1.51
N LEU A 252 2.79 6.03 1.72
CA LEU A 252 1.41 6.31 1.36
C LEU A 252 1.20 6.23 -0.15
N ASN A 253 2.04 6.87 -0.95
CA ASN A 253 1.94 6.84 -2.42
C ASN A 253 2.10 5.41 -2.97
N GLU A 254 3.01 4.62 -2.42
CA GLU A 254 3.13 3.21 -2.79
C GLU A 254 1.87 2.42 -2.42
N ALA A 255 1.32 2.67 -1.25
CA ALA A 255 0.09 2.02 -0.79
C ALA A 255 -1.12 2.42 -1.64
N ILE A 256 -1.27 3.71 -1.98
CA ILE A 256 -2.32 4.19 -2.90
C ILE A 256 -2.20 3.50 -4.26
N ASN A 257 -1.00 3.43 -4.82
CA ASN A 257 -0.78 2.80 -6.12
C ASN A 257 -1.05 1.29 -6.09
N ALA A 258 -0.63 0.58 -5.04
CA ALA A 258 -0.92 -0.83 -4.86
C ALA A 258 -2.42 -1.07 -4.64
N TYR A 259 -3.08 -0.21 -3.85
CA TYR A 259 -4.52 -0.24 -3.65
C TYR A 259 -5.29 -0.02 -4.96
N ASN A 260 -4.94 1.01 -5.75
CA ASN A 260 -5.58 1.29 -7.03
C ASN A 260 -5.36 0.15 -8.04
N TYR A 261 -4.20 -0.50 -8.01
CA TYR A 261 -3.97 -1.71 -8.81
C TYR A 261 -4.93 -2.84 -8.40
N PHE A 262 -5.05 -3.11 -7.09
CA PHE A 262 -6.03 -4.07 -6.57
C PHE A 262 -7.45 -3.67 -6.96
N LEU A 263 -7.82 -2.40 -6.77
CA LEU A 263 -9.16 -1.89 -7.06
C LEU A 263 -9.57 -2.11 -8.52
N LYS A 264 -8.66 -1.91 -9.47
CA LYS A 264 -8.93 -2.19 -10.90
C LYS A 264 -9.32 -3.65 -11.12
N LYS A 265 -8.58 -4.59 -10.53
CA LYS A 265 -8.88 -6.02 -10.61
C LYS A 265 -10.19 -6.38 -9.88
N TYR A 266 -10.41 -5.75 -8.73
CA TYR A 266 -11.66 -5.88 -7.97
C TYR A 266 -12.87 -5.40 -8.78
N ILE A 267 -12.79 -4.22 -9.42
CA ILE A 267 -13.87 -3.67 -10.27
C ILE A 267 -14.16 -4.62 -11.44
N ILE A 268 -13.15 -5.10 -12.12
CA ILE A 268 -13.28 -6.03 -13.26
C ILE A 268 -14.01 -7.30 -12.80
N SER A 269 -13.57 -7.90 -11.68
CA SER A 269 -14.11 -9.16 -11.19
C SER A 269 -15.53 -9.04 -10.61
N THR A 270 -15.84 -7.93 -9.94
CA THR A 270 -17.12 -7.76 -9.21
C THR A 270 -18.15 -6.91 -9.95
N GLY A 271 -17.75 -6.20 -11.00
CA GLY A 271 -18.57 -5.24 -11.71
C GLY A 271 -18.95 -4.00 -10.89
N LYS A 272 -18.23 -3.72 -9.78
CA LYS A 272 -18.52 -2.56 -8.90
C LYS A 272 -17.84 -1.28 -9.45
N TYR A 273 -18.26 -0.86 -10.64
CA TYR A 273 -17.71 0.24 -11.43
C TYR A 273 -17.89 1.63 -10.80
N TRP A 274 -18.69 1.76 -9.74
CA TRP A 274 -18.88 3.02 -9.02
C TRP A 274 -17.75 3.37 -8.06
N LEU A 275 -16.79 2.46 -7.81
CA LEU A 275 -15.67 2.69 -6.92
C LEU A 275 -14.58 3.48 -7.66
N PRO A 276 -14.28 4.73 -7.25
CA PRO A 276 -13.23 5.51 -7.89
C PRO A 276 -11.85 5.08 -7.41
N GLU A 277 -10.84 5.26 -8.26
CA GLU A 277 -9.45 5.24 -7.80
C GLU A 277 -9.23 6.31 -6.74
N ILE A 278 -8.45 6.00 -5.73
CA ILE A 278 -8.13 6.96 -4.67
C ILE A 278 -6.86 7.75 -4.98
N ASN A 279 -6.81 8.95 -4.45
CA ASN A 279 -5.62 9.79 -4.38
C ASN A 279 -5.40 10.29 -2.93
N GLU A 280 -4.31 10.97 -2.67
CA GLU A 280 -3.97 11.46 -1.33
C GLU A 280 -5.08 12.32 -0.70
N ASN A 281 -5.78 13.11 -1.52
CA ASN A 281 -6.83 14.00 -1.06
C ASN A 281 -8.12 13.27 -0.64
N MET A 282 -8.26 12.00 -0.97
CA MET A 282 -9.44 11.18 -0.66
C MET A 282 -9.28 10.37 0.64
N ILE A 283 -8.11 10.43 1.27
CA ILE A 283 -7.80 9.63 2.45
C ILE A 283 -8.07 10.47 3.70
N PHE A 284 -8.96 9.99 4.58
CA PHE A 284 -9.29 10.68 5.82
C PHE A 284 -8.21 10.52 6.87
N ARG A 285 -7.70 9.32 6.98
CA ARG A 285 -6.70 8.94 7.97
C ARG A 285 -5.80 7.87 7.38
N PHE A 286 -4.52 7.96 7.66
CA PHE A 286 -3.62 6.83 7.42
C PHE A 286 -2.65 6.64 8.57
N GLU A 287 -2.21 5.42 8.73
CA GLU A 287 -1.19 5.01 9.67
C GLU A 287 -0.19 4.13 8.95
N THR A 288 1.09 4.35 9.18
CA THR A 288 2.15 3.49 8.64
C THR A 288 2.90 2.84 9.78
N LYS A 289 2.89 1.52 9.83
CA LYS A 289 3.69 0.70 10.75
C LYS A 289 4.81 0.02 9.98
N VAL A 290 5.99 0.01 10.56
CA VAL A 290 7.12 -0.77 10.07
C VAL A 290 7.38 -1.90 11.04
N LEU A 291 7.39 -3.12 10.55
CA LEU A 291 7.62 -4.32 11.33
C LEU A 291 8.97 -4.96 10.98
N ALA A 292 9.70 -5.38 12.00
CA ALA A 292 10.80 -6.31 11.88
C ALA A 292 10.33 -7.69 12.37
N GLY A 293 10.09 -8.61 11.45
CA GLY A 293 9.32 -9.82 11.78
C GLY A 293 7.91 -9.45 12.22
N ASN A 294 7.52 -9.80 13.44
CA ASN A 294 6.22 -9.45 14.02
C ASN A 294 6.28 -8.28 15.00
N VAL A 295 7.45 -7.65 15.18
CA VAL A 295 7.63 -6.58 16.14
C VAL A 295 7.54 -5.22 15.46
N GLU A 296 6.64 -4.38 15.95
CA GLU A 296 6.53 -2.99 15.51
C GLU A 296 7.77 -2.20 15.94
N ILE A 297 8.54 -1.71 14.97
CA ILE A 297 9.73 -0.89 15.22
C ILE A 297 9.44 0.58 15.02
N LYS A 298 8.36 0.92 14.32
CA LYS A 298 7.94 2.29 14.08
C LYS A 298 6.46 2.37 13.76
N ASN A 299 5.81 3.40 14.29
CA ASN A 299 4.46 3.81 13.95
C ASN A 299 4.46 5.30 13.59
N ILE A 300 3.88 5.63 12.44
CA ILE A 300 3.75 7.00 11.95
C ILE A 300 2.26 7.25 11.69
N PRO A 301 1.53 7.75 12.69
CA PRO A 301 0.15 8.18 12.47
C PRO A 301 0.14 9.52 11.74
N LEU A 302 -0.70 9.65 10.73
CA LEU A 302 -1.01 10.94 10.11
C LEU A 302 -2.51 11.04 9.92
N SER A 303 -3.10 12.12 10.42
CA SER A 303 -4.50 12.46 10.17
C SER A 303 -4.54 13.56 9.12
N ILE A 304 -5.21 13.29 8.00
CA ILE A 304 -5.48 14.28 6.97
C ILE A 304 -6.96 14.60 7.08
N SER A 305 -7.29 15.86 7.38
CA SER A 305 -8.70 16.28 7.38
C SER A 305 -9.13 16.60 5.96
N MET A 306 -9.95 15.75 5.36
CA MET A 306 -10.56 16.01 4.07
C MET A 306 -12.00 15.50 4.04
N SER A 307 -12.86 16.24 3.35
CA SER A 307 -14.24 15.87 3.12
C SER A 307 -14.40 15.35 1.70
N LEU A 308 -14.81 14.11 1.54
CA LEU A 308 -15.15 13.58 0.23
C LEU A 308 -16.30 12.59 0.30
N SER A 309 -17.11 12.61 -0.73
CA SER A 309 -18.24 11.72 -0.91
C SER A 309 -17.82 10.38 -1.48
N SER A 310 -18.39 9.29 -1.00
CA SER A 310 -18.04 7.94 -1.44
C SER A 310 -19.26 7.08 -1.74
N SER A 311 -19.09 6.07 -2.59
CA SER A 311 -20.15 5.15 -2.95
C SER A 311 -20.16 3.91 -2.05
N GLY A 312 -21.34 3.47 -1.66
CA GLY A 312 -21.48 2.27 -0.88
C GLY A 312 -22.50 1.30 -1.46
N ASN A 313 -22.25 0.04 -1.21
CA ASN A 313 -23.24 -1.02 -1.38
C ASN A 313 -23.55 -1.58 0.01
N ASN A 314 -24.82 -1.71 0.35
CA ASN A 314 -25.25 -2.19 1.68
C ASN A 314 -24.92 -3.66 1.96
N ARG A 315 -24.26 -4.35 1.03
CA ARG A 315 -23.84 -5.72 1.20
C ARG A 315 -22.55 -5.80 2.00
N LEU A 316 -22.56 -6.61 3.06
CA LEU A 316 -21.46 -6.71 4.02
C LEU A 316 -20.35 -7.69 3.62
N ARG A 317 -20.64 -8.62 2.72
CA ARG A 317 -19.69 -9.68 2.34
C ARG A 317 -19.66 -9.90 0.83
N LEU A 318 -18.50 -10.24 0.31
CA LEU A 318 -18.37 -10.75 -1.05
C LEU A 318 -19.03 -12.13 -1.15
N LYS A 319 -19.60 -12.42 -2.30
CA LYS A 319 -19.98 -13.80 -2.64
C LYS A 319 -18.69 -14.59 -2.91
N GLU A 320 -18.77 -15.90 -2.68
CA GLU A 320 -17.61 -16.80 -2.90
C GLU A 320 -17.09 -16.73 -4.34
N ASP A 321 -18.00 -16.62 -5.32
CA ASP A 321 -17.64 -16.49 -6.73
C ASP A 321 -16.93 -15.16 -7.04
N GLU A 322 -17.31 -14.06 -6.37
CA GLU A 322 -16.63 -12.77 -6.52
C GLU A 322 -15.22 -12.83 -5.94
N LEU A 323 -15.02 -13.49 -4.79
CA LEU A 323 -13.69 -13.69 -4.20
C LEU A 323 -12.80 -14.54 -5.11
N LYS A 324 -13.33 -15.64 -5.66
CA LYS A 324 -12.61 -16.47 -6.65
C LYS A 324 -12.25 -15.66 -7.89
N GLY A 325 -13.17 -14.82 -8.38
CA GLY A 325 -12.94 -13.93 -9.50
C GLY A 325 -11.83 -12.91 -9.24
N ILE A 326 -11.84 -12.26 -8.08
CA ILE A 326 -10.78 -11.31 -7.68
C ILE A 326 -9.41 -12.01 -7.66
N ASN A 327 -9.33 -13.18 -7.04
CA ASN A 327 -8.08 -13.95 -7.00
C ASN A 327 -7.59 -14.35 -8.39
N LYS A 328 -8.49 -14.72 -9.29
CA LYS A 328 -8.17 -15.01 -10.70
C LYS A 328 -7.59 -13.78 -11.39
N GLU A 329 -8.26 -12.62 -11.27
CA GLU A 329 -7.80 -11.37 -11.89
C GLU A 329 -6.47 -10.87 -11.32
N LEU A 330 -6.25 -11.00 -10.01
CA LEU A 330 -4.99 -10.61 -9.37
C LEU A 330 -3.81 -11.47 -9.82
N ASN A 331 -4.06 -12.74 -10.16
CA ASN A 331 -3.04 -13.66 -10.66
C ASN A 331 -2.90 -13.63 -12.20
N SER A 332 -3.77 -12.92 -12.90
CA SER A 332 -3.71 -12.77 -14.35
C SER A 332 -2.66 -11.71 -14.73
N SER A 333 -1.83 -12.03 -15.73
CA SER A 333 -0.89 -11.07 -16.31
C SER A 333 -1.54 -10.11 -17.33
N GLU A 334 -2.76 -10.39 -17.74
CA GLU A 334 -3.50 -9.63 -18.74
C GLU A 334 -4.28 -8.49 -18.10
N ASN A 335 -4.00 -7.26 -18.52
CA ASN A 335 -4.82 -6.09 -18.19
C ASN A 335 -5.87 -5.91 -19.30
N ASN A 336 -7.07 -6.38 -19.07
CA ASN A 336 -8.20 -6.18 -19.98
C ASN A 336 -8.73 -4.74 -19.86
N ILE A 337 -8.07 -3.80 -20.52
CA ILE A 337 -8.40 -2.36 -20.49
C ILE A 337 -9.86 -2.11 -20.88
N TRP A 338 -10.40 -2.93 -21.79
CA TRP A 338 -11.79 -2.79 -22.26
C TRP A 338 -12.81 -3.06 -21.14
N GLU A 339 -12.53 -3.97 -20.19
CA GLU A 339 -13.42 -4.27 -19.07
C GLU A 339 -13.55 -3.09 -18.11
N LEU A 340 -12.44 -2.37 -17.86
CA LEU A 340 -12.48 -1.13 -17.08
C LEU A 340 -13.27 -0.04 -17.81
N ALA A 341 -13.08 0.09 -19.11
CA ALA A 341 -13.78 1.10 -19.91
C ALA A 341 -15.31 0.87 -19.90
N VAL A 342 -15.78 -0.37 -19.94
CA VAL A 342 -17.19 -0.72 -19.77
C VAL A 342 -17.70 -0.30 -18.39
N ASN A 343 -16.95 -0.59 -17.35
CA ASN A 343 -17.35 -0.23 -15.98
C ASN A 343 -17.42 1.29 -15.82
N TYR A 344 -16.48 2.05 -16.39
CA TYR A 344 -16.57 3.52 -16.44
C TYR A 344 -17.77 4.01 -17.24
N ALA A 345 -18.10 3.38 -18.37
CA ALA A 345 -19.30 3.73 -19.13
C ALA A 345 -20.58 3.57 -18.28
N LYS A 346 -20.69 2.47 -17.54
CA LYS A 346 -21.80 2.23 -16.62
C LYS A 346 -21.85 3.26 -15.48
N ASP A 347 -20.70 3.64 -14.94
CA ASP A 347 -20.62 4.68 -13.92
C ASP A 347 -21.08 6.04 -14.43
N TYR A 348 -20.60 6.47 -15.60
CA TYR A 348 -21.09 7.69 -16.26
C TYR A 348 -22.59 7.64 -16.55
N TYR A 349 -23.11 6.48 -16.97
CA TYR A 349 -24.55 6.31 -17.18
C TYR A 349 -25.35 6.54 -15.90
N LEU A 350 -24.91 5.99 -14.75
CA LEU A 350 -25.57 6.15 -13.45
C LEU A 350 -25.60 7.59 -12.96
N ILE A 351 -24.53 8.35 -13.19
CA ILE A 351 -24.49 9.77 -12.84
C ILE A 351 -25.13 10.68 -13.91
N LYS A 352 -25.81 10.08 -14.90
CA LYS A 352 -26.52 10.75 -16.00
C LYS A 352 -25.61 11.55 -16.97
N ASP A 353 -24.32 11.26 -16.96
CA ASP A 353 -23.38 11.75 -17.95
C ASP A 353 -23.32 10.83 -19.18
N TYR A 354 -24.43 10.81 -19.90
CA TYR A 354 -24.64 9.89 -21.03
C TYR A 354 -23.66 10.10 -22.19
N LYS A 355 -23.14 11.33 -22.37
CA LYS A 355 -22.12 11.60 -23.39
C LYS A 355 -20.82 10.86 -23.10
N ASN A 356 -20.32 10.99 -21.89
CA ASN A 356 -19.10 10.28 -21.48
C ASN A 356 -19.33 8.76 -21.40
N ALA A 357 -20.52 8.29 -21.03
CA ALA A 357 -20.87 6.87 -21.12
C ALA A 357 -20.72 6.31 -22.54
N ILE A 358 -21.22 7.03 -23.56
CA ILE A 358 -21.12 6.64 -24.99
C ILE A 358 -19.64 6.68 -25.45
N ILE A 359 -18.85 7.65 -25.03
CA ILE A 359 -17.42 7.72 -25.37
C ILE A 359 -16.67 6.52 -24.77
N MET A 360 -16.89 6.21 -23.49
CA MET A 360 -16.21 5.12 -22.81
C MET A 360 -16.58 3.74 -23.36
N ILE A 361 -17.84 3.52 -23.76
CA ILE A 361 -18.22 2.26 -24.39
C ILE A 361 -17.58 2.08 -25.78
N ASN A 362 -17.33 3.17 -26.50
CA ASN A 362 -16.58 3.10 -27.75
C ASN A 362 -15.09 2.75 -27.51
N ILE A 363 -14.48 3.31 -26.48
CA ILE A 363 -13.12 2.95 -26.08
C ILE A 363 -13.06 1.46 -25.71
N ALA A 364 -14.07 0.97 -24.97
CA ALA A 364 -14.19 -0.46 -24.67
C ALA A 364 -14.27 -1.30 -25.94
N LEU A 365 -15.11 -0.91 -26.89
CA LEU A 365 -15.28 -1.61 -28.16
C LEU A 365 -13.97 -1.67 -28.98
N GLU A 366 -13.25 -0.57 -29.07
CA GLU A 366 -11.97 -0.53 -29.80
C GLU A 366 -10.95 -1.48 -29.15
N ASN A 367 -10.75 -1.38 -27.84
CA ASN A 367 -9.81 -2.24 -27.12
C ASN A 367 -10.20 -3.72 -27.16
N PHE A 368 -11.49 -4.04 -27.00
CA PHE A 368 -11.99 -5.41 -27.10
C PHE A 368 -11.75 -5.97 -28.49
N THR A 369 -12.06 -5.18 -29.55
CA THR A 369 -11.87 -5.63 -30.93
C THR A 369 -10.40 -5.97 -31.20
N TYR A 370 -9.45 -5.15 -30.74
CA TYR A 370 -8.02 -5.43 -30.86
C TYR A 370 -7.59 -6.69 -30.08
N TYR A 371 -8.07 -6.84 -28.86
CA TYR A 371 -7.80 -8.02 -28.04
C TYR A 371 -8.33 -9.30 -28.69
N PHE A 372 -9.62 -9.32 -28.99
CA PHE A 372 -10.32 -10.47 -29.57
C PHE A 372 -9.74 -10.87 -30.94
N SER A 373 -9.51 -9.90 -31.82
CA SER A 373 -8.96 -10.17 -33.12
C SER A 373 -7.55 -10.74 -33.09
N LYS A 374 -6.68 -10.22 -32.22
CA LYS A 374 -5.33 -10.80 -32.03
C LYS A 374 -5.39 -12.22 -31.55
N LYS A 375 -6.29 -12.53 -30.59
CA LYS A 375 -6.49 -13.89 -30.08
C LYS A 375 -6.89 -14.88 -31.18
N ILE A 376 -7.80 -14.47 -32.07
CA ILE A 376 -8.23 -15.31 -33.19
C ILE A 376 -7.16 -15.38 -34.27
N LEU A 377 -6.62 -14.24 -34.72
CA LEU A 377 -5.68 -14.22 -35.85
C LEU A 377 -4.37 -14.97 -35.55
N LYS A 378 -3.93 -15.01 -34.28
CA LYS A 378 -2.77 -15.80 -33.84
C LYS A 378 -2.91 -17.31 -34.10
N LYS A 379 -4.12 -17.84 -34.30
CA LYS A 379 -4.34 -19.23 -34.67
C LYS A 379 -3.97 -19.52 -36.16
N TYR A 380 -3.92 -18.46 -36.98
CA TYR A 380 -3.84 -18.59 -38.44
C TYR A 380 -2.70 -17.80 -39.08
N LEU A 381 -2.20 -16.76 -38.42
CA LEU A 381 -1.20 -15.85 -38.94
C LEU A 381 0.00 -15.70 -38.00
N GLU A 382 1.16 -15.46 -38.60
CA GLU A 382 2.38 -15.14 -37.86
C GLU A 382 2.29 -13.73 -37.22
N ASP A 383 2.96 -13.49 -36.08
CA ASP A 383 2.94 -12.22 -35.38
C ASP A 383 3.34 -11.04 -36.27
N SER A 384 4.29 -11.23 -37.20
CA SER A 384 4.70 -10.20 -38.16
C SER A 384 3.60 -9.80 -39.14
N GLN A 385 2.74 -10.75 -39.55
CA GLN A 385 1.61 -10.52 -40.45
C GLN A 385 0.50 -9.77 -39.70
N ILE A 386 0.25 -10.18 -38.44
CA ILE A 386 -0.73 -9.50 -37.56
C ILE A 386 -0.31 -8.06 -37.32
N GLU A 387 0.97 -7.83 -36.99
CA GLU A 387 1.50 -6.48 -36.78
C GLU A 387 1.32 -5.60 -38.03
N LYS A 388 1.71 -6.11 -39.21
CA LYS A 388 1.51 -5.40 -40.49
C LYS A 388 0.04 -5.06 -40.74
N PHE A 389 -0.85 -6.01 -40.50
CA PHE A 389 -2.29 -5.78 -40.66
C PHE A 389 -2.80 -4.66 -39.77
N PHE A 390 -2.45 -4.67 -38.48
CA PHE A 390 -2.90 -3.62 -37.55
C PHE A 390 -2.26 -2.25 -37.80
N ARG A 391 -1.08 -2.20 -38.40
CA ARG A 391 -0.45 -0.95 -38.86
C ARG A 391 -1.00 -0.45 -40.19
N GLY A 392 -1.76 -1.28 -40.90
CA GLY A 392 -2.30 -0.96 -42.23
C GLY A 392 -1.24 -0.96 -43.33
N ILE A 393 -0.04 -1.50 -43.09
CA ILE A 393 1.08 -1.46 -44.02
C ILE A 393 0.81 -2.30 -45.27
N VAL A 394 0.11 -3.44 -45.09
CA VAL A 394 -0.14 -4.39 -46.18
C VAL A 394 -0.97 -3.74 -47.32
N GLU A 395 -1.99 -2.96 -46.97
CA GLU A 395 -2.83 -2.29 -47.97
C GLU A 395 -2.04 -1.24 -48.76
N TYR A 396 -1.19 -0.46 -48.10
CA TYR A 396 -0.36 0.57 -48.76
C TYR A 396 0.74 -0.05 -49.60
N GLU A 397 1.45 -1.10 -49.06
CA GLU A 397 2.52 -1.77 -49.76
C GLU A 397 2.00 -2.42 -51.04
N ASP A 398 0.89 -3.15 -50.98
CA ASP A 398 0.29 -3.80 -52.14
C ASP A 398 -0.22 -2.80 -53.20
N TYR A 399 -0.84 -1.71 -52.76
CA TYR A 399 -1.34 -0.69 -53.64
C TYR A 399 -0.22 0.04 -54.36
N PHE A 400 0.78 0.56 -53.63
CA PHE A 400 1.87 1.33 -54.22
C PHE A 400 2.85 0.48 -55.01
N LEU A 401 3.10 -0.75 -54.62
CA LEU A 401 3.97 -1.67 -55.37
C LEU A 401 3.34 -2.12 -56.70
N LYS A 402 2.01 -2.26 -56.73
CA LYS A 402 1.29 -2.62 -57.96
C LYS A 402 1.15 -1.47 -58.94
N GLU A 403 0.97 -0.24 -58.45
CA GLU A 403 0.51 0.88 -59.28
C GLU A 403 1.61 1.93 -59.56
N TYR A 404 2.53 2.21 -58.63
CA TYR A 404 3.30 3.46 -58.75
C TYR A 404 4.75 3.46 -58.29
N ILE A 405 5.24 2.58 -57.39
CA ILE A 405 6.54 2.80 -56.72
C ILE A 405 7.31 1.46 -56.50
N SER A 406 8.67 1.54 -56.61
CA SER A 406 9.53 0.44 -56.22
C SER A 406 9.58 0.25 -54.71
N LYS A 407 9.81 -0.98 -54.22
CA LYS A 407 9.92 -1.27 -52.77
C LYS A 407 10.91 -0.35 -52.03
N LYS A 408 12.01 0.05 -52.69
CA LYS A 408 13.00 0.97 -52.15
C LYS A 408 12.42 2.37 -51.90
N ASN A 409 11.65 2.89 -52.83
CA ASN A 409 11.01 4.22 -52.75
C ASN A 409 9.88 4.21 -51.70
N PHE A 410 9.15 3.10 -51.58
CA PHE A 410 8.14 2.94 -50.54
C PHE A 410 8.75 2.96 -49.11
N GLU A 411 9.85 2.22 -48.89
CA GLU A 411 10.55 2.24 -47.61
C GLU A 411 11.18 3.61 -47.30
N GLN A 412 11.64 4.33 -48.31
CA GLN A 412 12.13 5.69 -48.14
C GLN A 412 11.00 6.66 -47.77
N ALA A 413 9.87 6.60 -48.49
CA ALA A 413 8.70 7.43 -48.20
C ALA A 413 8.12 7.18 -46.79
N LYS A 414 8.27 5.95 -46.27
CA LYS A 414 7.93 5.64 -44.89
C LYS A 414 8.88 6.28 -43.88
N LYS A 415 10.20 6.24 -44.14
CA LYS A 415 11.22 6.89 -43.29
C LYS A 415 11.06 8.42 -43.24
N ASP A 416 10.63 9.01 -44.35
CA ASP A 416 10.41 10.43 -44.48
C ASP A 416 9.03 10.90 -43.98
N ASP A 417 8.26 9.99 -43.33
CA ASP A 417 6.92 10.21 -42.76
C ASP A 417 5.88 10.70 -43.81
N VAL A 418 6.14 10.45 -45.09
CA VAL A 418 5.23 10.76 -46.19
C VAL A 418 4.07 9.75 -46.26
N ILE A 419 4.39 8.48 -45.94
CA ILE A 419 3.39 7.40 -45.86
C ILE A 419 3.17 7.10 -44.39
N LYS A 420 1.99 7.44 -43.89
CA LYS A 420 1.58 7.19 -42.50
C LYS A 420 0.93 5.83 -42.37
N ASP A 421 1.09 5.23 -41.20
CA ASP A 421 0.34 4.03 -40.82
C ASP A 421 -1.17 4.34 -40.90
N ASN A 422 -1.94 3.45 -41.51
CA ASN A 422 -3.40 3.57 -41.62
C ASN A 422 -4.06 2.35 -41.00
N PRO A 423 -4.21 2.36 -39.65
CA PRO A 423 -4.78 1.23 -38.94
C PRO A 423 -6.16 0.85 -39.49
N PRO A 424 -6.47 -0.46 -39.54
CA PRO A 424 -7.75 -0.90 -40.05
C PRO A 424 -8.89 -0.43 -39.16
N THR A 425 -10.02 -0.08 -39.77
CA THR A 425 -11.24 0.20 -39.01
C THR A 425 -11.76 -1.08 -38.36
N ILE A 426 -12.55 -0.95 -37.28
CA ILE A 426 -13.19 -2.08 -36.59
C ILE A 426 -13.92 -3.00 -37.59
N TYR A 427 -14.61 -2.44 -38.57
CA TYR A 427 -15.30 -3.22 -39.61
C TYR A 427 -14.33 -4.04 -40.47
N LYS A 428 -13.16 -3.48 -40.79
CA LYS A 428 -12.11 -4.21 -41.53
C LYS A 428 -11.49 -5.31 -40.68
N ILE A 429 -11.28 -5.06 -39.39
CA ILE A 429 -10.75 -6.06 -38.46
C ILE A 429 -11.69 -7.27 -38.38
N TYR A 430 -12.98 -7.06 -38.20
CA TYR A 430 -13.93 -8.19 -38.20
C TYR A 430 -14.07 -8.84 -39.58
N ALA A 431 -13.98 -8.07 -40.66
CA ALA A 431 -13.98 -8.64 -42.01
C ALA A 431 -12.76 -9.57 -42.22
N GLU A 432 -11.62 -9.25 -41.63
CA GLU A 432 -10.45 -10.13 -41.66
C GLU A 432 -10.68 -11.43 -40.87
N ILE A 433 -11.24 -11.31 -39.63
CA ILE A 433 -11.58 -12.50 -38.83
C ILE A 433 -12.47 -13.47 -39.59
N TYR A 434 -13.53 -12.97 -40.25
CA TYR A 434 -14.45 -13.83 -41.03
C TYR A 434 -13.81 -14.54 -42.23
N LYS A 435 -12.56 -14.25 -42.63
CA LYS A 435 -11.84 -15.01 -43.61
C LYS A 435 -11.32 -16.34 -43.06
N TYR A 436 -11.07 -16.40 -41.76
CA TYR A 436 -10.42 -17.52 -41.09
C TYR A 436 -11.36 -18.28 -40.15
N GLU A 437 -12.26 -17.59 -39.47
CA GLU A 437 -13.13 -18.15 -38.45
C GLU A 437 -14.59 -17.70 -38.63
N GLN A 438 -15.53 -18.63 -38.54
CA GLN A 438 -16.95 -18.32 -38.59
C GLN A 438 -17.42 -18.00 -37.15
N LEU A 439 -17.80 -16.77 -36.89
CA LEU A 439 -18.35 -16.36 -35.61
C LEU A 439 -19.83 -16.79 -35.49
N PRO A 440 -20.36 -16.94 -34.25
CA PRO A 440 -21.79 -17.30 -34.00
C PRO A 440 -22.81 -16.27 -34.55
N ILE A 441 -22.35 -15.14 -34.99
CA ILE A 441 -23.14 -14.04 -35.55
C ILE A 441 -22.75 -13.76 -37.00
N THR A 442 -23.69 -13.42 -37.87
CA THR A 442 -23.35 -13.03 -39.25
C THR A 442 -22.69 -11.67 -39.32
N LYS A 443 -21.82 -11.46 -40.33
CA LYS A 443 -21.16 -10.16 -40.57
C LYS A 443 -22.13 -8.99 -40.61
N ASN A 444 -23.30 -9.15 -41.25
CA ASN A 444 -24.31 -8.10 -41.34
C ASN A 444 -24.96 -7.78 -39.98
N GLN A 445 -25.23 -8.80 -39.16
CA GLN A 445 -25.74 -8.57 -37.80
C GLN A 445 -24.72 -7.90 -36.90
N LEU A 446 -23.46 -8.32 -36.98
CA LEU A 446 -22.36 -7.67 -36.25
C LEU A 446 -22.21 -6.21 -36.66
N ASN A 447 -22.16 -5.91 -37.95
CA ASN A 447 -22.05 -4.55 -38.43
C ASN A 447 -23.20 -3.65 -37.94
N LYS A 448 -24.42 -4.17 -37.85
CA LYS A 448 -25.56 -3.42 -37.27
C LYS A 448 -25.36 -3.12 -35.79
N LYS A 449 -24.75 -4.03 -35.03
CA LYS A 449 -24.44 -3.82 -33.60
C LYS A 449 -23.31 -2.77 -33.47
N LEU A 450 -22.25 -2.89 -34.25
CA LEU A 450 -21.13 -1.95 -34.26
C LEU A 450 -21.58 -0.51 -34.62
N SER A 451 -22.47 -0.33 -35.63
CA SER A 451 -22.96 1.00 -36.00
C SER A 451 -23.77 1.69 -34.88
N LYS A 452 -24.55 0.90 -34.09
CA LYS A 452 -25.30 1.46 -32.96
C LYS A 452 -24.39 2.07 -31.88
N ILE A 453 -23.15 1.56 -31.76
CA ILE A 453 -22.16 2.07 -30.80
C ILE A 453 -21.36 3.22 -31.42
N LYS A 454 -20.79 3.03 -32.63
CA LYS A 454 -19.82 3.94 -33.22
C LYS A 454 -20.44 5.25 -33.77
N ASP A 455 -21.61 5.16 -34.40
CA ASP A 455 -22.18 6.34 -35.09
C ASP A 455 -22.51 7.43 -34.08
N GLN A 456 -23.02 7.08 -32.94
CA GLN A 456 -23.37 8.02 -31.86
C GLN A 456 -22.15 8.74 -31.27
N ARG A 457 -21.04 8.03 -31.13
CA ARG A 457 -19.78 8.62 -30.65
C ARG A 457 -19.26 9.66 -31.63
N ASN A 458 -19.34 9.39 -32.93
CA ASN A 458 -18.88 10.34 -33.95
C ASN A 458 -19.71 11.63 -33.92
N GLU A 459 -21.02 11.53 -33.76
CA GLU A 459 -21.89 12.71 -33.60
C GLU A 459 -21.48 13.55 -32.38
N ILE A 460 -21.21 12.90 -31.22
CA ILE A 460 -20.80 13.59 -29.98
C ILE A 460 -19.43 14.27 -30.16
N VAL A 461 -18.43 13.54 -30.65
CA VAL A 461 -17.05 14.05 -30.78
C VAL A 461 -16.96 15.20 -31.78
N HIS A 462 -17.75 15.17 -32.82
CA HIS A 462 -17.81 16.26 -33.83
C HIS A 462 -18.76 17.39 -33.43
N GLY A 463 -19.29 17.40 -32.23
CA GLY A 463 -20.12 18.47 -31.69
C GLY A 463 -21.50 18.60 -32.38
N GLN A 464 -21.95 17.52 -33.01
CA GLN A 464 -23.27 17.49 -33.62
C GLN A 464 -24.36 17.39 -32.54
N ILE A 465 -25.51 18.05 -32.80
CA ILE A 465 -26.65 17.95 -31.89
C ILE A 465 -27.30 16.60 -32.11
N ILE A 466 -27.26 15.74 -31.08
CA ILE A 466 -27.95 14.47 -31.11
C ILE A 466 -29.44 14.76 -30.88
N SER A 467 -30.26 14.48 -31.88
CA SER A 467 -31.74 14.62 -31.81
C SER A 467 -32.42 13.51 -31.02
N LYS A 468 -31.68 12.47 -30.62
CA LYS A 468 -32.17 11.28 -29.89
C LYS A 468 -32.02 11.46 -28.39
N ASP A 469 -32.83 10.73 -27.64
CA ASP A 469 -32.66 10.58 -26.19
C ASP A 469 -31.29 9.96 -25.87
N LEU A 470 -30.39 10.73 -25.28
CA LEU A 470 -29.04 10.34 -24.95
C LEU A 470 -29.02 9.19 -23.93
N GLN A 471 -29.99 9.13 -23.02
CA GLN A 471 -30.12 8.04 -22.05
C GLN A 471 -30.35 6.71 -22.78
N TYR A 472 -31.33 6.68 -23.67
CA TYR A 472 -31.64 5.50 -24.47
C TYR A 472 -30.44 5.07 -25.33
N VAL A 473 -29.77 6.05 -25.94
CA VAL A 473 -28.58 5.79 -26.79
C VAL A 473 -27.45 5.16 -25.98
N ALA A 474 -27.14 5.69 -24.79
CA ALA A 474 -26.09 5.16 -23.93
C ALA A 474 -26.42 3.74 -23.42
N GLU A 475 -27.67 3.53 -23.00
CA GLU A 475 -28.16 2.21 -22.56
C GLU A 475 -28.01 1.18 -23.69
N LYS A 476 -28.46 1.49 -24.89
CA LYS A 476 -28.36 0.60 -26.05
C LYS A 476 -26.92 0.35 -26.49
N ALA A 477 -26.05 1.33 -26.39
CA ALA A 477 -24.62 1.14 -26.70
C ALA A 477 -23.97 0.16 -25.71
N ILE A 478 -24.25 0.28 -24.42
CA ILE A 478 -23.75 -0.65 -23.38
C ILE A 478 -24.30 -2.06 -23.63
N GLU A 479 -25.60 -2.21 -23.85
CA GLU A 479 -26.26 -3.50 -24.11
C GLU A 479 -25.67 -4.19 -25.37
N GLU A 480 -25.50 -3.46 -26.47
CA GLU A 480 -24.96 -4.03 -27.71
C GLU A 480 -23.48 -4.42 -27.56
N PHE A 481 -22.70 -3.67 -26.79
CA PHE A 481 -21.34 -4.04 -26.49
C PHE A 481 -21.29 -5.36 -25.67
N GLU A 482 -22.08 -5.50 -24.62
CA GLU A 482 -22.16 -6.73 -23.84
C GLU A 482 -22.58 -7.93 -24.69
N ASN A 483 -23.47 -7.71 -25.67
CA ASN A 483 -23.85 -8.74 -26.63
C ASN A 483 -22.69 -9.12 -27.58
N ILE A 484 -21.83 -8.18 -27.95
CA ILE A 484 -20.64 -8.46 -28.76
C ILE A 484 -19.63 -9.31 -27.99
N VAL A 485 -19.39 -8.94 -26.70
CA VAL A 485 -18.45 -9.67 -25.83
C VAL A 485 -18.89 -11.13 -25.59
N LYS A 486 -20.19 -11.43 -25.55
CA LYS A 486 -20.69 -12.81 -25.41
C LYS A 486 -20.27 -13.72 -26.58
N ILE A 487 -20.02 -13.16 -27.75
CA ILE A 487 -19.55 -13.90 -28.92
C ILE A 487 -18.20 -14.58 -28.68
N GLU A 488 -17.36 -14.04 -27.78
CA GLU A 488 -16.07 -14.65 -27.40
C GLU A 488 -16.24 -15.93 -26.57
N ASN A 489 -17.34 -16.02 -25.84
CA ASN A 489 -17.59 -17.10 -24.88
C ASN A 489 -18.43 -18.24 -25.45
N GLU A 490 -18.94 -18.10 -26.66
CA GLU A 490 -19.62 -19.13 -27.43
C GLU A 490 -18.70 -19.77 -28.49
#